data_18f84581579b893859791b92ffaed3bb
#
_entry.id   18f84581579b893859791b92ffaed3bb
#
_cell.length_a   1.000
_cell.length_b   1.000
_cell.length_c   1.000
_cell.angle_alpha   90.00
_cell.angle_beta   90.00
_cell.angle_gamma   90.00
#
_symmetry.space_group_name_H-M   'P 1'
#
loop_
_entity.id
_entity.type
_entity.pdbx_description
1 polymer ?
#
loop_
_entity_poly.entity_id
_entity_poly.type
_entity_poly.pdbx_seq_one_letter_code
_entity_poly.pdbx_strand_id
1 'polypeptide(L)'
;MFKDPFYKGAFKALVLIVLYVVAARYTYGVAPLLLVLVGCAAAFSGKSGRAICCYMLLPFTINISPMILPKIGILWPIALRFGTMAIALSLCFSASNRRGRNCLPFFGIVPFLLSACIGSATGWLPMVSYMKLVNYFVFLLGIWIGTQNLQERPRDLLVIRKTLFAMTAFIILGSVAMIPFPTISYATSLQNAMQEGGEVAAVAAYREMVLEGGKTLFCGIMNHSQALAPILALAFAWLLCDMLFVEKRIRLPHVGLILLAMPMLYMTRSRVAFVTLSASLFMIYFYTIRKIPIAYDVKRKIGVGMTLFIAVTVLAMAAFEIRDDAVSKWLRKTQDVDVDAQKYSLMEAMTSSRQGLMDYSMYEYRRNPLFGSGFQVAAYNREMLKGQGLVLSASIEKGVLPVMVLGETGIVGAVLFAFFLISFYVTASRRRLYVTITMFTLLLASNMGEASFFSPGGIGSVLWILAVCGGFTIDTILLNERTVRFSALRGEWPCGRLPPRAPKGF
;
A
#
# COMPACT_ATOMS: atom_id res chain seq x y z
N MET A 1 -3.59 21.16 -20.27
CA MET A 1 -3.12 20.12 -19.33
C MET A 1 -1.59 20.00 -19.32
N PHE A 2 -0.91 19.99 -20.46
CA PHE A 2 0.55 19.78 -20.55
C PHE A 2 1.43 21.02 -20.37
N LYS A 3 0.87 22.21 -20.09
CA LYS A 3 1.67 23.40 -19.79
C LYS A 3 2.32 23.36 -18.38
N ASP A 4 1.76 22.60 -17.44
CA ASP A 4 2.29 22.47 -16.10
C ASP A 4 3.46 21.45 -16.07
N PRO A 5 4.65 21.84 -15.60
CA PRO A 5 5.85 21.00 -15.62
C PRO A 5 5.72 19.77 -14.71
N PHE A 6 4.83 19.79 -13.72
CA PHE A 6 4.54 18.64 -12.87
C PHE A 6 3.85 17.54 -13.70
N TYR A 7 2.73 17.84 -14.38
CA TYR A 7 1.98 16.85 -15.16
C TYR A 7 2.75 16.37 -16.39
N LYS A 8 3.56 17.25 -17.01
CA LYS A 8 4.48 16.83 -18.08
C LYS A 8 5.47 15.78 -17.59
N GLY A 9 6.02 15.99 -16.38
CA GLY A 9 6.94 15.03 -15.76
C GLY A 9 6.26 13.75 -15.30
N ALA A 10 5.05 13.83 -14.73
CA ALA A 10 4.25 12.68 -14.34
C ALA A 10 3.82 11.84 -15.54
N PHE A 11 3.46 12.48 -16.67
CA PHE A 11 3.16 11.78 -17.93
C PHE A 11 4.38 11.03 -18.48
N LYS A 12 5.57 11.65 -18.44
CA LYS A 12 6.82 10.95 -18.82
C LYS A 12 7.05 9.73 -17.92
N ALA A 13 6.83 9.87 -16.60
CA ALA A 13 6.96 8.74 -15.68
C ALA A 13 5.93 7.64 -15.99
N LEU A 14 4.69 8.00 -16.32
CA LEU A 14 3.64 7.05 -16.73
C LEU A 14 4.07 6.28 -17.99
N VAL A 15 4.56 6.97 -19.02
CA VAL A 15 5.07 6.34 -20.24
C VAL A 15 6.21 5.37 -19.92
N LEU A 16 7.15 5.76 -19.05
CA LEU A 16 8.25 4.89 -18.62
C LEU A 16 7.74 3.65 -17.86
N ILE A 17 6.72 3.78 -17.03
CA ILE A 17 6.09 2.64 -16.31
C ILE A 17 5.44 1.69 -17.34
N VAL A 18 4.69 2.21 -18.30
CA VAL A 18 4.08 1.40 -19.36
C VAL A 18 5.16 0.66 -20.17
N LEU A 19 6.19 1.37 -20.63
CA LEU A 19 7.31 0.77 -21.37
C LEU A 19 8.03 -0.29 -20.55
N TYR A 20 8.24 -0.05 -19.25
CA TYR A 20 8.81 -1.01 -18.34
C TYR A 20 7.95 -2.28 -18.21
N VAL A 21 6.63 -2.15 -18.02
CA VAL A 21 5.71 -3.29 -17.91
C VAL A 21 5.68 -4.08 -19.22
N VAL A 22 5.65 -3.39 -20.37
CA VAL A 22 5.73 -4.04 -21.68
C VAL A 22 7.07 -4.77 -21.86
N ALA A 23 8.19 -4.12 -21.56
CA ALA A 23 9.50 -4.76 -21.61
C ALA A 23 9.57 -5.97 -20.68
N ALA A 24 9.07 -5.83 -19.44
CA ALA A 24 9.07 -6.89 -18.46
C ALA A 24 8.26 -8.13 -18.92
N ARG A 25 7.18 -7.93 -19.70
CA ARG A 25 6.39 -9.01 -20.28
C ARG A 25 7.20 -9.89 -21.24
N TYR A 26 8.04 -9.26 -22.08
CA TYR A 26 8.74 -9.96 -23.18
C TYR A 26 10.19 -10.33 -22.88
N THR A 27 10.76 -9.91 -21.75
CA THR A 27 12.18 -10.11 -21.45
C THR A 27 12.47 -11.17 -20.40
N TYR A 28 11.49 -12.02 -20.02
CA TYR A 28 11.66 -13.15 -19.10
C TYR A 28 12.41 -12.79 -17.80
N GLY A 29 12.17 -11.59 -17.26
CA GLY A 29 12.77 -11.13 -16.00
C GLY A 29 14.02 -10.26 -16.16
N VAL A 30 14.54 -10.04 -17.38
CA VAL A 30 15.69 -9.15 -17.61
C VAL A 30 15.35 -7.70 -17.28
N ALA A 31 14.16 -7.20 -17.66
CA ALA A 31 13.77 -5.82 -17.36
C ALA A 31 13.66 -5.53 -15.84
N PRO A 32 13.05 -6.38 -15.01
CA PRO A 32 13.14 -6.23 -13.55
C PRO A 32 14.56 -6.26 -13.01
N LEU A 33 15.42 -7.12 -13.53
CA LEU A 33 16.83 -7.17 -13.11
C LEU A 33 17.57 -5.88 -13.48
N LEU A 34 17.36 -5.35 -14.68
CA LEU A 34 17.88 -4.03 -15.08
C LEU A 34 17.36 -2.90 -14.18
N LEU A 35 16.09 -2.95 -13.78
CA LEU A 35 15.53 -1.99 -12.84
C LEU A 35 16.25 -2.04 -11.48
N VAL A 36 16.61 -3.23 -11.00
CA VAL A 36 17.41 -3.41 -9.78
C VAL A 36 18.80 -2.77 -9.95
N LEU A 37 19.49 -3.05 -11.06
CA LEU A 37 20.81 -2.48 -11.32
C LEU A 37 20.77 -0.94 -11.42
N VAL A 38 19.75 -0.39 -12.10
CA VAL A 38 19.53 1.06 -12.17
C VAL A 38 19.25 1.64 -10.78
N GLY A 39 18.45 0.96 -9.96
CA GLY A 39 18.15 1.36 -8.58
C GLY A 39 19.39 1.40 -7.71
N CYS A 40 20.23 0.36 -7.75
CA CYS A 40 21.50 0.30 -7.03
C CYS A 40 22.48 1.39 -7.51
N ALA A 41 22.65 1.54 -8.82
CA ALA A 41 23.51 2.57 -9.39
C ALA A 41 23.03 3.99 -9.03
N ALA A 42 21.71 4.22 -9.02
CA ALA A 42 21.14 5.50 -8.59
C ALA A 42 21.40 5.76 -7.09
N ALA A 43 21.29 4.73 -6.23
CA ALA A 43 21.62 4.84 -4.81
C ALA A 43 23.08 5.24 -4.62
N PHE A 44 24.02 4.52 -5.20
CA PHE A 44 25.47 4.82 -5.11
C PHE A 44 25.83 6.18 -5.72
N SER A 45 25.15 6.60 -6.79
CA SER A 45 25.32 7.94 -7.37
C SER A 45 24.68 9.06 -6.53
N GLY A 46 24.14 8.73 -5.36
CA GLY A 46 23.48 9.66 -4.48
C GLY A 46 22.15 10.20 -5.02
N LYS A 47 21.54 9.59 -6.03
CA LYS A 47 20.21 9.94 -6.58
C LYS A 47 19.12 9.15 -5.87
N SER A 48 19.00 9.36 -4.56
CA SER A 48 18.12 8.57 -3.68
C SER A 48 16.66 8.55 -4.13
N GLY A 49 16.13 9.65 -4.68
CA GLY A 49 14.77 9.68 -5.21
C GLY A 49 14.55 8.71 -6.37
N ARG A 50 15.51 8.56 -7.26
CA ARG A 50 15.42 7.58 -8.36
C ARG A 50 15.54 6.14 -7.85
N ALA A 51 16.43 5.90 -6.90
CA ALA A 51 16.58 4.60 -6.27
C ALA A 51 15.27 4.16 -5.60
N ILE A 52 14.62 5.07 -4.87
CA ILE A 52 13.31 4.83 -4.26
C ILE A 52 12.24 4.56 -5.32
N CYS A 53 12.25 5.27 -6.45
CA CYS A 53 11.31 4.97 -7.55
C CYS A 53 11.50 3.55 -8.09
N CYS A 54 12.74 3.10 -8.31
CA CYS A 54 13.01 1.72 -8.71
C CYS A 54 12.57 0.72 -7.63
N TYR A 55 12.85 1.04 -6.37
CA TYR A 55 12.42 0.27 -5.20
C TYR A 55 10.89 0.12 -5.11
N MET A 56 10.12 1.16 -5.49
CA MET A 56 8.66 1.13 -5.52
C MET A 56 8.11 0.27 -6.66
N LEU A 57 8.74 0.33 -7.84
CA LEU A 57 8.27 -0.35 -9.03
C LEU A 57 8.40 -1.87 -8.95
N LEU A 58 9.40 -2.40 -8.22
CA LEU A 58 9.59 -3.85 -8.07
C LEU A 58 8.42 -4.54 -7.37
N PRO A 59 8.01 -4.16 -6.14
CA PRO A 59 6.85 -4.77 -5.48
C PRO A 59 5.55 -4.53 -6.24
N PHE A 60 5.42 -3.37 -6.89
CA PHE A 60 4.29 -3.10 -7.76
C PHE A 60 4.19 -4.14 -8.88
N THR A 61 5.31 -4.45 -9.53
CA THR A 61 5.39 -5.44 -10.60
C THR A 61 4.96 -6.84 -10.15
N ILE A 62 5.27 -7.21 -8.91
CA ILE A 62 4.84 -8.51 -8.34
C ILE A 62 3.32 -8.62 -8.31
N ASN A 63 2.64 -7.53 -8.04
CA ASN A 63 1.20 -7.50 -7.85
C ASN A 63 0.40 -7.28 -9.15
N ILE A 64 1.05 -7.10 -10.30
CA ILE A 64 0.38 -7.08 -11.60
C ILE A 64 -0.13 -8.49 -11.95
N SER A 65 -1.33 -8.58 -12.51
CA SER A 65 -1.94 -9.82 -12.96
C SER A 65 -0.97 -10.66 -13.81
N PRO A 66 -0.82 -11.95 -13.54
CA PRO A 66 0.01 -12.84 -14.37
C PRO A 66 -0.47 -12.93 -15.82
N MET A 67 -1.74 -12.67 -16.09
CA MET A 67 -2.29 -12.58 -17.45
C MET A 67 -1.69 -11.39 -18.24
N ILE A 68 -1.43 -10.29 -17.55
CA ILE A 68 -0.76 -9.12 -18.14
C ILE A 68 0.75 -9.32 -18.14
N LEU A 69 1.29 -9.84 -17.05
CA LEU A 69 2.73 -9.95 -16.82
C LEU A 69 3.08 -11.37 -16.34
N PRO A 70 3.24 -12.33 -17.24
CA PRO A 70 3.64 -13.68 -16.90
C PRO A 70 5.06 -13.67 -16.32
N LYS A 71 5.20 -14.23 -15.12
CA LYS A 71 6.47 -14.21 -14.37
C LYS A 71 7.25 -15.50 -14.63
N ILE A 72 7.54 -15.75 -15.91
CA ILE A 72 8.19 -16.96 -16.40
C ILE A 72 9.72 -16.79 -16.37
N GLY A 73 10.44 -17.81 -15.96
CA GLY A 73 11.89 -17.89 -15.95
C GLY A 73 12.53 -17.56 -14.60
N ILE A 74 13.77 -18.01 -14.42
CA ILE A 74 14.51 -17.95 -13.16
C ILE A 74 14.88 -16.53 -12.73
N LEU A 75 15.02 -15.58 -13.67
CA LEU A 75 15.38 -14.20 -13.38
C LEU A 75 14.28 -13.44 -12.63
N TRP A 76 13.02 -13.81 -12.83
CA TRP A 76 11.90 -13.18 -12.14
C TRP A 76 11.97 -13.34 -10.62
N PRO A 77 12.02 -14.57 -10.07
CA PRO A 77 12.14 -14.73 -8.63
C PRO A 77 13.42 -14.08 -8.07
N ILE A 78 14.55 -14.10 -8.80
CA ILE A 78 15.77 -13.43 -8.37
C ILE A 78 15.57 -11.92 -8.28
N ALA A 79 15.11 -11.29 -9.36
CA ALA A 79 14.90 -9.83 -9.39
C ALA A 79 13.87 -9.36 -8.35
N LEU A 80 12.78 -10.09 -8.19
CA LEU A 80 11.70 -9.69 -7.28
C LEU A 80 12.01 -9.99 -5.82
N ARG A 81 12.67 -11.10 -5.51
CA ARG A 81 12.97 -11.49 -4.12
C ARG A 81 14.18 -10.75 -3.55
N PHE A 82 15.23 -10.63 -4.34
CA PHE A 82 16.49 -10.03 -3.89
C PHE A 82 16.67 -8.58 -4.34
N GLY A 83 15.92 -8.13 -5.36
CA GLY A 83 16.08 -6.81 -5.93
C GLY A 83 15.70 -5.67 -4.97
N THR A 84 14.60 -5.81 -4.23
CA THR A 84 14.23 -4.84 -3.20
C THR A 84 15.28 -4.78 -2.09
N MET A 85 15.81 -5.94 -1.66
CA MET A 85 16.89 -6.00 -0.68
C MET A 85 18.17 -5.35 -1.20
N ALA A 86 18.56 -5.61 -2.45
CA ALA A 86 19.76 -5.04 -3.05
C ALA A 86 19.68 -3.50 -3.12
N ILE A 87 18.55 -2.94 -3.56
CA ILE A 87 18.36 -1.49 -3.60
C ILE A 87 18.34 -0.90 -2.20
N ALA A 88 17.67 -1.54 -1.23
CA ALA A 88 17.63 -1.10 0.16
C ALA A 88 19.03 -1.06 0.78
N LEU A 89 19.81 -2.13 0.61
CA LEU A 89 21.20 -2.17 1.08
C LEU A 89 22.07 -1.12 0.38
N SER A 90 21.89 -0.92 -0.94
CA SER A 90 22.61 0.12 -1.68
C SER A 90 22.29 1.53 -1.15
N LEU A 91 21.04 1.79 -0.78
CA LEU A 91 20.63 3.03 -0.10
C LEU A 91 21.32 3.16 1.27
N CYS A 92 21.43 2.07 2.02
CA CYS A 92 22.13 2.06 3.31
C CYS A 92 23.62 2.41 3.16
N PHE A 93 24.32 1.78 2.23
CA PHE A 93 25.74 2.03 1.98
C PHE A 93 26.01 3.42 1.40
N SER A 94 25.09 3.95 0.61
CA SER A 94 25.22 5.29 0.02
C SER A 94 24.90 6.42 0.99
N ALA A 95 24.24 6.11 2.09
CA ALA A 95 23.80 7.08 3.10
C ALA A 95 24.95 7.50 4.04
N SER A 96 26.12 7.80 3.48
CA SER A 96 27.24 8.25 4.30
C SER A 96 26.90 9.55 5.04
N ASN A 97 26.87 9.49 6.37
CA ASN A 97 26.96 10.59 7.33
C ASN A 97 25.88 11.70 7.33
N ARG A 98 24.68 11.49 6.80
CA ARG A 98 23.66 12.53 6.80
C ARG A 98 22.67 12.33 7.93
N ARG A 99 22.75 13.15 8.96
CA ARG A 99 21.77 13.23 10.05
C ARG A 99 20.57 14.05 9.60
N GLY A 100 19.60 13.38 8.94
CA GLY A 100 18.31 14.00 8.63
C GLY A 100 17.54 14.34 9.91
N ARG A 101 17.12 15.61 10.07
CA ARG A 101 16.39 16.09 11.25
C ARG A 101 14.97 15.52 11.40
N ASN A 102 14.34 15.10 10.31
CA ASN A 102 12.93 14.66 10.27
C ASN A 102 12.74 13.23 9.76
N CYS A 103 13.67 12.32 10.01
CA CYS A 103 13.54 10.92 9.59
C CYS A 103 12.32 10.24 10.25
N LEU A 104 11.79 9.24 9.57
CA LEU A 104 10.69 8.46 10.10
C LEU A 104 11.09 7.70 11.36
N PRO A 105 10.22 7.61 12.36
CA PRO A 105 10.54 7.06 13.67
C PRO A 105 10.45 5.52 13.71
N PHE A 106 11.22 4.82 12.87
CA PHE A 106 11.14 3.35 12.78
C PHE A 106 11.92 2.60 13.87
N PHE A 107 12.76 3.25 14.66
CA PHE A 107 13.54 2.55 15.69
C PHE A 107 12.69 1.80 16.72
N GLY A 108 11.48 2.29 17.00
CA GLY A 108 10.56 1.61 17.91
C GLY A 108 10.14 0.20 17.47
N ILE A 109 10.33 -0.16 16.19
CA ILE A 109 10.02 -1.49 15.68
C ILE A 109 11.11 -2.53 16.00
N VAL A 110 12.34 -2.11 16.30
CA VAL A 110 13.46 -3.02 16.56
C VAL A 110 13.18 -3.97 17.72
N PRO A 111 12.68 -3.53 18.88
CA PRO A 111 12.32 -4.44 19.96
C PRO A 111 11.28 -5.49 19.56
N PHE A 112 10.28 -5.10 18.76
CA PHE A 112 9.29 -6.02 18.19
C PHE A 112 9.96 -7.08 17.30
N LEU A 113 10.86 -6.67 16.42
CA LEU A 113 11.56 -7.58 15.51
C LEU A 113 12.49 -8.54 16.28
N LEU A 114 13.11 -8.09 17.38
CA LEU A 114 13.89 -8.95 18.26
C LEU A 114 13.01 -9.98 18.96
N SER A 115 11.84 -9.59 19.45
CA SER A 115 10.86 -10.54 20.02
C SER A 115 10.40 -11.55 18.95
N ALA A 116 10.14 -11.10 17.73
CA ALA A 116 9.79 -11.98 16.60
C ALA A 116 10.93 -12.96 16.25
N CYS A 117 12.20 -12.58 16.43
CA CYS A 117 13.34 -13.50 16.30
C CYS A 117 13.26 -14.64 17.30
N ILE A 118 12.94 -14.35 18.58
CA ILE A 118 12.83 -15.37 19.63
C ILE A 118 11.68 -16.32 19.30
N GLY A 119 10.51 -15.79 18.94
CA GLY A 119 9.35 -16.58 18.53
C GLY A 119 9.66 -17.45 17.28
N SER A 120 10.46 -16.94 16.35
CA SER A 120 10.89 -17.68 15.16
C SER A 120 11.81 -18.86 15.50
N ALA A 121 12.65 -18.75 16.54
CA ALA A 121 13.53 -19.84 16.98
C ALA A 121 12.74 -21.05 17.50
N THR A 122 11.62 -20.80 18.18
CA THR A 122 10.75 -21.82 18.78
C THR A 122 9.58 -22.20 17.89
N GLY A 123 9.44 -21.55 16.72
CA GLY A 123 8.32 -21.72 15.81
C GLY A 123 8.36 -22.99 14.94
N TRP A 124 7.33 -23.16 14.10
CA TRP A 124 7.15 -24.34 13.27
C TRP A 124 8.18 -24.51 12.15
N LEU A 125 8.67 -23.41 11.57
CA LEU A 125 9.61 -23.38 10.46
C LEU A 125 10.63 -22.24 10.69
N PRO A 126 11.60 -22.43 11.60
CA PRO A 126 12.51 -21.36 12.03
C PRO A 126 13.24 -20.70 10.86
N MET A 127 13.81 -21.48 9.96
CA MET A 127 14.56 -20.96 8.81
C MET A 127 13.74 -20.04 7.92
N VAL A 128 12.50 -20.45 7.59
CA VAL A 128 11.58 -19.65 6.75
C VAL A 128 11.18 -18.36 7.48
N SER A 129 10.89 -18.47 8.77
CA SER A 129 10.52 -17.34 9.62
C SER A 129 11.65 -16.31 9.70
N TYR A 130 12.88 -16.73 9.94
CA TYR A 130 14.05 -15.85 9.94
C TYR A 130 14.29 -15.17 8.59
N MET A 131 14.18 -15.89 7.49
CA MET A 131 14.34 -15.31 6.15
C MET A 131 13.29 -14.24 5.86
N LYS A 132 12.03 -14.47 6.26
CA LYS A 132 10.95 -13.48 6.13
C LYS A 132 11.20 -12.27 7.04
N LEU A 133 11.65 -12.49 8.26
CA LEU A 133 11.98 -11.43 9.21
C LEU A 133 13.12 -10.54 8.71
N VAL A 134 14.21 -11.15 8.21
CA VAL A 134 15.35 -10.42 7.61
C VAL A 134 14.88 -9.61 6.39
N ASN A 135 14.08 -10.22 5.50
CA ASN A 135 13.55 -9.52 4.35
C ASN A 135 12.69 -8.31 4.75
N TYR A 136 11.83 -8.47 5.76
CA TYR A 136 11.01 -7.38 6.29
C TYR A 136 11.86 -6.29 6.94
N PHE A 137 12.86 -6.65 7.73
CA PHE A 137 13.78 -5.70 8.34
C PHE A 137 14.54 -4.88 7.30
N VAL A 138 15.11 -5.54 6.27
CA VAL A 138 15.82 -4.85 5.18
C VAL A 138 14.86 -3.94 4.39
N PHE A 139 13.62 -4.38 4.17
CA PHE A 139 12.59 -3.56 3.55
C PHE A 139 12.32 -2.27 4.34
N LEU A 140 12.10 -2.36 5.65
CA LEU A 140 11.87 -1.19 6.50
C LEU A 140 13.10 -0.28 6.56
N LEU A 141 14.28 -0.87 6.61
CA LEU A 141 15.54 -0.13 6.61
C LEU A 141 15.69 0.68 5.32
N GLY A 142 15.35 0.10 4.17
CA GLY A 142 15.34 0.79 2.88
C GLY A 142 14.38 1.98 2.85
N ILE A 143 13.15 1.83 3.38
CA ILE A 143 12.19 2.93 3.51
C ILE A 143 12.74 4.01 4.44
N TRP A 144 13.26 3.62 5.60
CA TRP A 144 13.76 4.57 6.59
C TRP A 144 14.94 5.40 6.06
N ILE A 145 15.97 4.75 5.54
CA ILE A 145 17.15 5.44 5.00
C ILE A 145 16.80 6.21 3.74
N GLY A 146 15.95 5.65 2.88
CA GLY A 146 15.44 6.33 1.71
C GLY A 146 14.77 7.65 2.06
N THR A 147 13.89 7.65 3.07
CA THR A 147 13.21 8.87 3.52
C THR A 147 14.15 9.88 4.19
N GLN A 148 15.16 9.44 4.94
CA GLN A 148 16.20 10.33 5.48
C GLN A 148 16.91 11.11 4.39
N ASN A 149 17.31 10.43 3.31
CA ASN A 149 18.06 11.03 2.22
C ASN A 149 17.24 12.05 1.40
N LEU A 150 15.90 11.94 1.45
CA LEU A 150 15.01 12.81 0.71
C LEU A 150 14.91 14.23 1.27
N GLN A 151 15.08 14.42 2.57
CA GLN A 151 14.85 15.70 3.23
C GLN A 151 15.75 16.81 2.72
N GLU A 152 16.98 16.47 2.37
CA GLU A 152 17.97 17.43 1.91
C GLU A 152 17.91 17.71 0.41
N ARG A 153 16.98 17.02 -0.33
CA ARG A 153 16.96 17.07 -1.79
C ARG A 153 15.55 17.32 -2.35
N PRO A 154 15.12 18.57 -2.47
CA PRO A 154 13.80 18.92 -2.99
C PRO A 154 13.50 18.34 -4.40
N ARG A 155 14.56 18.18 -5.23
CA ARG A 155 14.42 17.57 -6.56
C ARG A 155 14.02 16.10 -6.48
N ASP A 156 14.55 15.36 -5.52
CA ASP A 156 14.24 13.94 -5.33
C ASP A 156 12.80 13.74 -4.83
N LEU A 157 12.31 14.63 -3.95
CA LEU A 157 10.90 14.65 -3.53
C LEU A 157 9.95 14.82 -4.72
N LEU A 158 10.30 15.73 -5.63
CA LEU A 158 9.48 15.97 -6.83
C LEU A 158 9.48 14.75 -7.78
N VAL A 159 10.60 14.03 -7.89
CA VAL A 159 10.69 12.79 -8.68
C VAL A 159 9.77 11.73 -8.09
N ILE A 160 9.82 11.51 -6.78
CA ILE A 160 8.96 10.53 -6.10
C ILE A 160 7.48 10.91 -6.25
N ARG A 161 7.13 12.18 -6.00
CA ARG A 161 5.74 12.66 -6.16
C ARG A 161 5.20 12.40 -7.56
N LYS A 162 6.00 12.68 -8.62
CA LYS A 162 5.63 12.42 -10.01
C LYS A 162 5.46 10.92 -10.29
N THR A 163 6.36 10.10 -9.75
CA THR A 163 6.29 8.65 -9.91
C THR A 163 5.09 8.05 -9.19
N LEU A 164 4.79 8.50 -7.96
CA LEU A 164 3.58 8.07 -7.23
C LEU A 164 2.30 8.44 -7.98
N PHE A 165 2.23 9.68 -8.51
CA PHE A 165 1.11 10.10 -9.34
C PHE A 165 0.97 9.22 -10.59
N ALA A 166 2.07 8.95 -11.27
CA ALA A 166 2.11 8.12 -12.47
C ALA A 166 1.72 6.66 -12.18
N MET A 167 2.20 6.08 -11.06
CA MET A 167 1.81 4.73 -10.63
C MET A 167 0.31 4.66 -10.31
N THR A 168 -0.20 5.63 -9.56
CA THR A 168 -1.63 5.72 -9.26
C THR A 168 -2.47 5.85 -10.54
N ALA A 169 -2.05 6.72 -11.46
CA ALA A 169 -2.69 6.86 -12.76
C ALA A 169 -2.63 5.56 -13.58
N PHE A 170 -1.50 4.86 -13.58
CA PHE A 170 -1.34 3.58 -14.27
C PHE A 170 -2.28 2.51 -13.70
N ILE A 171 -2.40 2.41 -12.37
CA ILE A 171 -3.30 1.44 -11.73
C ILE A 171 -4.75 1.75 -12.10
N ILE A 172 -5.17 3.01 -11.95
CA ILE A 172 -6.55 3.42 -12.20
C ILE A 172 -6.90 3.30 -13.67
N LEU A 173 -6.14 3.94 -14.56
CA LEU A 173 -6.42 3.94 -16.00
C LEU A 173 -6.26 2.55 -16.61
N GLY A 174 -5.22 1.82 -16.19
CA GLY A 174 -5.01 0.43 -16.60
C GLY A 174 -6.17 -0.48 -16.18
N SER A 175 -6.67 -0.33 -14.95
CA SER A 175 -7.81 -1.12 -14.47
C SER A 175 -9.10 -0.76 -15.22
N VAL A 176 -9.32 0.51 -15.55
CA VAL A 176 -10.44 0.93 -16.43
C VAL A 176 -10.31 0.32 -17.81
N ALA A 177 -9.10 0.35 -18.40
CA ALA A 177 -8.85 -0.22 -19.71
C ALA A 177 -9.04 -1.75 -19.75
N MET A 178 -8.96 -2.43 -18.60
CA MET A 178 -9.20 -3.88 -18.51
C MET A 178 -10.67 -4.26 -18.30
N ILE A 179 -11.56 -3.32 -18.06
CA ILE A 179 -13.01 -3.63 -17.90
C ILE A 179 -13.57 -4.43 -19.08
N PRO A 180 -13.26 -4.11 -20.36
CA PRO A 180 -13.72 -4.89 -21.51
C PRO A 180 -13.13 -6.29 -21.62
N PHE A 181 -12.11 -6.61 -20.82
CA PHE A 181 -11.40 -7.90 -20.83
C PHE A 181 -11.65 -8.67 -19.53
N PRO A 182 -12.81 -9.32 -19.38
CA PRO A 182 -13.21 -9.96 -18.12
C PRO A 182 -12.26 -11.09 -17.69
N THR A 183 -11.64 -11.79 -18.61
CA THR A 183 -10.62 -12.82 -18.34
C THR A 183 -9.38 -12.28 -17.60
N ILE A 184 -9.08 -10.99 -17.75
CA ILE A 184 -7.96 -10.32 -17.08
C ILE A 184 -8.44 -9.66 -15.79
N SER A 185 -9.57 -8.93 -15.86
CA SER A 185 -10.03 -8.06 -14.80
C SER A 185 -10.78 -8.75 -13.66
N TYR A 186 -11.17 -10.03 -13.84
CA TYR A 186 -11.92 -10.81 -12.85
C TYR A 186 -11.26 -12.18 -12.50
N ALA A 187 -9.99 -12.32 -12.70
CA ALA A 187 -9.29 -13.58 -12.89
C ALA A 187 -8.80 -14.34 -11.64
N THR A 188 -9.35 -14.14 -10.45
CA THR A 188 -8.82 -14.80 -9.25
C THR A 188 -8.98 -16.33 -9.25
N SER A 189 -10.10 -16.84 -9.70
CA SER A 189 -10.33 -18.28 -9.86
C SER A 189 -9.61 -18.86 -11.07
N LEU A 190 -9.46 -18.07 -12.13
CA LEU A 190 -8.74 -18.45 -13.33
C LEU A 190 -7.24 -18.65 -13.08
N GLN A 191 -6.63 -17.90 -12.19
CA GLN A 191 -5.19 -18.03 -11.89
C GLN A 191 -4.87 -19.37 -11.23
N ASN A 192 -5.74 -19.84 -10.35
CA ASN A 192 -5.59 -21.15 -9.74
C ASN A 192 -5.80 -22.26 -10.78
N ALA A 193 -6.81 -22.12 -11.65
CA ALA A 193 -7.06 -23.08 -12.73
C ALA A 193 -5.94 -23.12 -13.77
N MET A 194 -5.31 -21.97 -14.10
CA MET A 194 -4.15 -21.94 -14.99
C MET A 194 -2.89 -22.56 -14.36
N GLN A 195 -2.71 -22.41 -13.06
CA GLN A 195 -1.60 -23.00 -12.34
C GLN A 195 -1.75 -24.52 -12.21
N GLU A 196 -2.98 -25.02 -12.09
CA GLU A 196 -3.28 -26.43 -11.89
C GLU A 196 -3.54 -27.22 -13.18
N GLY A 197 -4.09 -26.59 -14.23
CA GLY A 197 -4.55 -27.29 -15.42
C GLY A 197 -4.29 -26.61 -16.77
N GLY A 198 -3.56 -25.49 -16.81
CA GLY A 198 -3.23 -24.77 -18.04
C GLY A 198 -4.40 -23.97 -18.65
N GLU A 199 -4.21 -23.47 -19.89
CA GLU A 199 -5.18 -22.59 -20.56
C GLU A 199 -6.59 -23.20 -20.74
N VAL A 200 -6.68 -24.49 -20.99
CA VAL A 200 -7.96 -25.20 -21.21
C VAL A 200 -8.79 -25.22 -19.91
N ALA A 201 -8.15 -25.51 -18.79
CA ALA A 201 -8.81 -25.49 -17.48
C ALA A 201 -9.24 -24.06 -17.07
N ALA A 202 -8.44 -23.07 -17.42
CA ALA A 202 -8.78 -21.67 -17.19
C ALA A 202 -10.00 -21.23 -18.01
N VAL A 203 -10.08 -21.61 -19.27
CA VAL A 203 -11.24 -21.32 -20.14
C VAL A 203 -12.50 -22.04 -19.65
N ALA A 204 -12.37 -23.30 -19.22
CA ALA A 204 -13.48 -24.06 -18.64
C ALA A 204 -13.99 -23.42 -17.34
N ALA A 205 -13.11 -23.08 -16.41
CA ALA A 205 -13.44 -22.40 -15.16
C ALA A 205 -14.08 -21.01 -15.42
N TYR A 206 -13.59 -20.27 -16.42
CA TYR A 206 -14.20 -19.02 -16.83
C TYR A 206 -15.61 -19.19 -17.38
N ARG A 207 -15.80 -20.20 -18.23
CA ARG A 207 -17.10 -20.51 -18.83
C ARG A 207 -18.12 -20.90 -17.76
N GLU A 208 -17.73 -21.75 -16.82
CA GLU A 208 -18.54 -22.15 -15.67
C GLU A 208 -18.90 -20.93 -14.81
N MET A 209 -17.93 -20.09 -14.50
CA MET A 209 -18.08 -18.87 -13.72
C MET A 209 -19.00 -17.83 -14.37
N VAL A 210 -18.98 -17.71 -15.70
CA VAL A 210 -19.86 -16.76 -16.44
C VAL A 210 -21.25 -17.34 -16.64
N LEU A 211 -21.37 -18.65 -16.92
CA LEU A 211 -22.66 -19.32 -17.17
C LEU A 211 -23.46 -19.54 -15.88
N GLU A 212 -22.79 -19.82 -14.76
CA GLU A 212 -23.44 -20.01 -13.46
C GLU A 212 -23.74 -18.70 -12.72
N GLY A 213 -23.52 -17.54 -13.37
CA GLY A 213 -23.73 -16.23 -12.74
C GLY A 213 -22.78 -15.98 -11.57
N GLY A 214 -21.67 -16.69 -11.53
CA GLY A 214 -20.63 -16.61 -10.50
C GLY A 214 -20.12 -15.18 -10.35
N LYS A 215 -20.16 -14.65 -9.11
CA LYS A 215 -19.82 -13.28 -8.80
C LYS A 215 -18.31 -13.10 -8.81
N THR A 216 -17.82 -12.67 -9.95
CA THR A 216 -16.42 -12.34 -10.16
C THR A 216 -16.07 -11.05 -9.42
N LEU A 217 -14.99 -11.08 -8.66
CA LEU A 217 -14.48 -9.90 -7.97
C LEU A 217 -13.53 -9.14 -8.91
N PHE A 218 -13.80 -7.85 -9.11
CA PHE A 218 -12.98 -7.01 -9.97
C PHE A 218 -11.58 -6.81 -9.39
N CYS A 219 -10.55 -7.23 -10.10
CA CYS A 219 -9.13 -7.06 -9.75
C CYS A 219 -8.38 -6.09 -10.68
N GLY A 220 -9.02 -5.61 -11.76
CA GLY A 220 -8.40 -4.69 -12.71
C GLY A 220 -7.10 -5.26 -13.29
N ILE A 221 -6.02 -4.47 -13.20
CA ILE A 221 -4.67 -4.91 -13.61
C ILE A 221 -3.91 -5.67 -12.52
N MET A 222 -4.46 -5.75 -11.31
CA MET A 222 -3.79 -6.43 -10.19
C MET A 222 -4.09 -7.93 -10.20
N ASN A 223 -3.30 -8.69 -9.49
CA ASN A 223 -3.44 -10.14 -9.38
C ASN A 223 -4.65 -10.57 -8.54
N HIS A 224 -5.21 -9.68 -7.71
CA HIS A 224 -6.31 -10.00 -6.80
C HIS A 224 -7.15 -8.75 -6.48
N SER A 225 -8.46 -8.91 -6.28
CA SER A 225 -9.34 -7.80 -5.86
C SER A 225 -8.94 -7.22 -4.51
N GLN A 226 -8.49 -8.07 -3.60
CA GLN A 226 -7.98 -7.68 -2.29
C GLN A 226 -6.64 -6.94 -2.35
N ALA A 227 -5.90 -7.03 -3.47
CA ALA A 227 -4.74 -6.21 -3.73
C ALA A 227 -5.14 -4.84 -4.30
N LEU A 228 -6.08 -4.83 -5.24
CA LEU A 228 -6.52 -3.58 -5.88
C LEU A 228 -7.22 -2.63 -4.89
N ALA A 229 -8.12 -3.15 -4.08
CA ALA A 229 -8.99 -2.37 -3.22
C ALA A 229 -8.25 -1.48 -2.20
N PRO A 230 -7.33 -1.98 -1.36
CA PRO A 230 -6.58 -1.14 -0.42
C PRO A 230 -5.62 -0.19 -1.14
N ILE A 231 -5.05 -0.58 -2.30
CA ILE A 231 -4.24 0.35 -3.11
C ILE A 231 -5.08 1.53 -3.58
N LEU A 232 -6.28 1.28 -4.12
CA LEU A 232 -7.18 2.35 -4.57
C LEU A 232 -7.60 3.26 -3.42
N ALA A 233 -7.90 2.71 -2.24
CA ALA A 233 -8.27 3.51 -1.07
C ALA A 233 -7.11 4.41 -0.59
N LEU A 234 -5.89 3.88 -0.51
CA LEU A 234 -4.70 4.66 -0.16
C LEU A 234 -4.32 5.66 -1.26
N ALA A 235 -4.43 5.27 -2.53
CA ALA A 235 -4.18 6.16 -3.66
C ALA A 235 -5.17 7.33 -3.69
N PHE A 236 -6.46 7.08 -3.42
CA PHE A 236 -7.47 8.11 -3.25
C PHE A 236 -7.08 9.10 -2.15
N ALA A 237 -6.71 8.59 -0.97
CA ALA A 237 -6.30 9.44 0.15
C ALA A 237 -5.06 10.27 -0.19
N TRP A 238 -4.07 9.66 -0.84
CA TRP A 238 -2.85 10.33 -1.27
C TRP A 238 -3.13 11.42 -2.30
N LEU A 239 -3.93 11.13 -3.35
CA LEU A 239 -4.34 12.12 -4.36
C LEU A 239 -5.07 13.30 -3.72
N LEU A 240 -5.97 13.02 -2.77
CA LEU A 240 -6.71 14.05 -2.06
C LEU A 240 -5.77 14.93 -1.22
N CYS A 241 -4.85 14.34 -0.46
CA CYS A 241 -3.85 15.07 0.30
C CYS A 241 -2.92 15.88 -0.60
N ASP A 242 -2.46 15.32 -1.71
CA ASP A 242 -1.58 16.00 -2.67
C ASP A 242 -2.29 17.23 -3.29
N MET A 243 -3.54 17.07 -3.71
CA MET A 243 -4.36 18.14 -4.26
C MET A 243 -4.62 19.26 -3.24
N LEU A 244 -4.98 18.89 -2.00
CA LEU A 244 -5.36 19.86 -0.98
C LEU A 244 -4.18 20.61 -0.38
N PHE A 245 -3.08 19.92 -0.12
CA PHE A 245 -1.97 20.47 0.66
C PHE A 245 -0.81 20.96 -0.19
N VAL A 246 -0.49 20.28 -1.29
CA VAL A 246 0.63 20.64 -2.17
C VAL A 246 0.17 21.52 -3.33
N GLU A 247 -0.82 21.08 -4.10
CA GLU A 247 -1.33 21.88 -5.22
C GLU A 247 -2.15 23.08 -4.75
N LYS A 248 -2.85 22.98 -3.60
CA LYS A 248 -3.72 24.02 -3.02
C LYS A 248 -4.80 24.54 -3.98
N ARG A 249 -5.08 23.77 -5.03
CA ARG A 249 -6.06 24.06 -6.09
C ARG A 249 -6.70 22.77 -6.54
N ILE A 250 -7.95 22.86 -6.97
CA ILE A 250 -8.62 21.74 -7.62
C ILE A 250 -7.98 21.51 -8.99
N ARG A 251 -7.39 20.34 -9.17
CA ARG A 251 -6.72 19.94 -10.40
C ARG A 251 -7.51 18.85 -11.10
N LEU A 252 -7.93 19.11 -12.33
CA LEU A 252 -8.73 18.17 -13.12
C LEU A 252 -8.14 16.75 -13.19
N PRO A 253 -6.80 16.54 -13.36
CA PRO A 253 -6.25 15.20 -13.38
C PRO A 253 -6.41 14.44 -12.04
N HIS A 254 -6.29 15.12 -10.90
CA HIS A 254 -6.51 14.50 -9.59
C HIS A 254 -7.99 14.13 -9.41
N VAL A 255 -8.89 15.06 -9.72
CA VAL A 255 -10.33 14.83 -9.63
C VAL A 255 -10.75 13.69 -10.56
N GLY A 256 -10.27 13.66 -11.79
CA GLY A 256 -10.56 12.58 -12.75
C GLY A 256 -10.12 11.21 -12.23
N LEU A 257 -8.91 11.09 -11.67
CA LEU A 257 -8.43 9.83 -11.09
C LEU A 257 -9.24 9.44 -9.84
N ILE A 258 -9.59 10.39 -8.98
CA ILE A 258 -10.44 10.15 -7.80
C ILE A 258 -11.80 9.63 -8.22
N LEU A 259 -12.46 10.28 -9.19
CA LEU A 259 -13.78 9.88 -9.69
C LEU A 259 -13.76 8.51 -10.36
N LEU A 260 -12.68 8.17 -11.08
CA LEU A 260 -12.52 6.84 -11.68
C LEU A 260 -12.22 5.75 -10.63
N ALA A 261 -11.54 6.08 -9.55
CA ALA A 261 -11.23 5.11 -8.50
C ALA A 261 -12.47 4.65 -7.73
N MET A 262 -13.48 5.52 -7.56
CA MET A 262 -14.69 5.23 -6.76
C MET A 262 -15.52 4.05 -7.30
N PRO A 263 -15.94 4.00 -8.59
CA PRO A 263 -16.67 2.86 -9.11
C PRO A 263 -15.84 1.57 -9.08
N MET A 264 -14.51 1.65 -9.29
CA MET A 264 -13.65 0.47 -9.18
C MET A 264 -13.58 -0.06 -7.75
N LEU A 265 -13.51 0.81 -6.73
CA LEU A 265 -13.60 0.40 -5.33
C LEU A 265 -14.90 -0.35 -5.06
N TYR A 266 -16.03 0.13 -5.59
CA TYR A 266 -17.30 -0.56 -5.49
C TYR A 266 -17.27 -1.93 -6.16
N MET A 267 -16.71 -2.04 -7.38
CA MET A 267 -16.59 -3.29 -8.14
C MET A 267 -15.70 -4.34 -7.45
N THR A 268 -14.70 -3.92 -6.67
CA THR A 268 -13.84 -4.88 -5.92
C THR A 268 -14.58 -5.61 -4.80
N ARG A 269 -15.76 -5.13 -4.38
CA ARG A 269 -16.54 -5.68 -3.26
C ARG A 269 -15.73 -5.88 -1.97
N SER A 270 -14.72 -5.05 -1.76
CA SER A 270 -13.85 -5.13 -0.58
C SER A 270 -14.39 -4.27 0.55
N ARG A 271 -14.87 -4.91 1.61
CA ARG A 271 -15.36 -4.23 2.82
C ARG A 271 -14.26 -3.38 3.46
N VAL A 272 -13.05 -3.91 3.48
CA VAL A 272 -11.87 -3.24 4.05
C VAL A 272 -11.54 -1.95 3.32
N ALA A 273 -11.71 -1.92 2.00
CA ALA A 273 -11.49 -0.71 1.21
C ALA A 273 -12.46 0.40 1.59
N PHE A 274 -13.73 0.07 1.87
CA PHE A 274 -14.72 1.07 2.32
C PHE A 274 -14.40 1.59 3.72
N VAL A 275 -14.02 0.70 4.64
CA VAL A 275 -13.57 1.11 5.98
C VAL A 275 -12.34 2.01 5.88
N THR A 276 -11.36 1.63 5.05
CA THR A 276 -10.16 2.44 4.81
C THR A 276 -10.49 3.78 4.16
N LEU A 277 -11.39 3.81 3.19
CA LEU A 277 -11.85 5.04 2.55
C LEU A 277 -12.56 5.97 3.54
N SER A 278 -13.49 5.45 4.34
CA SER A 278 -14.19 6.22 5.37
C SER A 278 -13.23 6.75 6.43
N ALA A 279 -12.30 5.91 6.89
CA ALA A 279 -11.23 6.33 7.80
C ALA A 279 -10.34 7.41 7.16
N SER A 280 -10.06 7.32 5.84
CA SER A 280 -9.31 8.33 5.10
C SER A 280 -9.97 9.69 5.18
N LEU A 281 -11.24 9.75 4.82
CA LEU A 281 -12.00 10.99 4.82
C LEU A 281 -12.08 11.59 6.22
N PHE A 282 -12.35 10.74 7.22
CA PHE A 282 -12.37 11.15 8.62
C PHE A 282 -11.01 11.72 9.07
N MET A 283 -9.92 11.00 8.84
CA MET A 283 -8.58 11.44 9.26
C MET A 283 -8.12 12.70 8.52
N ILE A 284 -8.39 12.82 7.22
CA ILE A 284 -8.03 14.01 6.45
C ILE A 284 -8.82 15.22 6.98
N TYR A 285 -10.12 15.08 7.21
CA TYR A 285 -10.96 16.17 7.65
C TYR A 285 -10.73 16.54 9.11
N PHE A 286 -10.85 15.60 10.04
CA PHE A 286 -10.79 15.91 11.47
C PHE A 286 -9.39 16.10 12.02
N TYR A 287 -8.39 15.47 11.41
CA TYR A 287 -7.03 15.52 11.89
C TYR A 287 -6.14 16.41 11.02
N THR A 288 -5.95 16.06 9.72
CA THR A 288 -4.93 16.70 8.88
C THR A 288 -5.28 18.13 8.54
N ILE A 289 -6.52 18.45 8.18
CA ILE A 289 -6.97 19.81 7.84
C ILE A 289 -6.88 20.74 9.04
N ARG A 290 -7.09 20.24 10.26
CA ARG A 290 -6.97 21.05 11.47
C ARG A 290 -5.53 21.41 11.81
N LYS A 291 -4.58 20.54 11.50
CA LYS A 291 -3.15 20.70 11.82
C LYS A 291 -2.36 21.45 10.76
N ILE A 292 -2.79 21.39 9.50
CA ILE A 292 -2.14 22.08 8.40
C ILE A 292 -2.88 23.39 8.13
N PRO A 293 -2.21 24.55 8.10
CA PRO A 293 -2.83 25.83 7.77
C PRO A 293 -3.26 25.86 6.29
N ILE A 294 -4.55 25.91 6.08
CA ILE A 294 -5.21 26.09 4.78
C ILE A 294 -6.10 27.32 4.90
N ALA A 295 -6.35 28.03 3.79
CA ALA A 295 -7.28 29.16 3.77
C ALA A 295 -8.66 28.74 4.30
N TYR A 296 -9.26 29.61 5.13
CA TYR A 296 -10.52 29.32 5.83
C TYR A 296 -11.65 28.89 4.87
N ASP A 297 -11.78 29.58 3.74
CA ASP A 297 -12.81 29.27 2.73
C ASP A 297 -12.64 27.88 2.13
N VAL A 298 -11.40 27.45 1.92
CA VAL A 298 -11.10 26.09 1.42
C VAL A 298 -11.46 25.06 2.48
N LYS A 299 -11.10 25.32 3.76
CA LYS A 299 -11.49 24.44 4.89
C LYS A 299 -13.01 24.27 4.98
N ARG A 300 -13.75 25.38 4.87
CA ARG A 300 -15.22 25.37 4.94
C ARG A 300 -15.84 24.56 3.79
N LYS A 301 -15.40 24.79 2.54
CA LYS A 301 -15.90 24.06 1.36
C LYS A 301 -15.59 22.56 1.44
N ILE A 302 -14.40 22.20 1.86
CA ILE A 302 -14.03 20.80 2.07
C ILE A 302 -14.86 20.20 3.20
N GLY A 303 -15.02 20.93 4.31
CA GLY A 303 -15.82 20.50 5.45
C GLY A 303 -17.26 20.18 5.06
N VAL A 304 -17.90 21.09 4.35
CA VAL A 304 -19.27 20.87 3.85
C VAL A 304 -19.32 19.69 2.89
N GLY A 305 -18.40 19.61 1.92
CA GLY A 305 -18.36 18.51 0.96
C GLY A 305 -18.16 17.14 1.63
N MET A 306 -17.29 17.06 2.63
CA MET A 306 -17.03 15.81 3.36
C MET A 306 -18.16 15.44 4.31
N THR A 307 -18.77 16.41 4.99
CA THR A 307 -19.94 16.17 5.83
C THR A 307 -21.11 15.65 4.98
N LEU A 308 -21.35 16.26 3.81
CA LEU A 308 -22.33 15.79 2.85
C LEU A 308 -22.02 14.38 2.34
N PHE A 309 -20.77 14.08 2.01
CA PHE A 309 -20.36 12.75 1.57
C PHE A 309 -20.55 11.70 2.67
N ILE A 310 -20.14 12.00 3.91
CA ILE A 310 -20.34 11.10 5.06
C ILE A 310 -21.84 10.90 5.30
N ALA A 311 -22.63 12.00 5.29
CA ALA A 311 -24.07 11.92 5.47
C ALA A 311 -24.75 11.08 4.37
N VAL A 312 -24.37 11.29 3.10
CA VAL A 312 -24.88 10.48 1.98
C VAL A 312 -24.45 9.02 2.11
N THR A 313 -23.22 8.75 2.53
CA THR A 313 -22.74 7.38 2.74
C THR A 313 -23.48 6.70 3.88
N VAL A 314 -23.68 7.39 5.01
CA VAL A 314 -24.45 6.87 6.16
C VAL A 314 -25.93 6.68 5.79
N LEU A 315 -26.53 7.65 5.09
CA LEU A 315 -27.91 7.54 4.60
C LEU A 315 -28.08 6.41 3.57
N ALA A 316 -27.10 6.27 2.67
CA ALA A 316 -27.07 5.15 1.74
C ALA A 316 -26.96 3.82 2.49
N MET A 317 -26.07 3.71 3.48
CA MET A 317 -25.96 2.51 4.31
C MET A 317 -27.25 2.23 5.08
N ALA A 318 -27.86 3.26 5.70
CA ALA A 318 -29.12 3.12 6.42
C ALA A 318 -30.30 2.78 5.47
N ALA A 319 -30.39 3.42 4.31
CA ALA A 319 -31.40 3.10 3.31
C ALA A 319 -31.24 1.70 2.70
N PHE A 320 -30.02 1.21 2.69
CA PHE A 320 -29.68 -0.15 2.26
C PHE A 320 -29.98 -1.20 3.33
N GLU A 321 -29.84 -0.85 4.60
CA GLU A 321 -30.24 -1.73 5.73
C GLU A 321 -31.76 -1.99 5.75
N ILE A 322 -32.56 -1.03 5.26
CA ILE A 322 -34.02 -1.13 5.13
C ILE A 322 -34.43 -2.01 3.92
N ARG A 323 -33.56 -2.19 2.94
CA ARG A 323 -33.77 -3.04 1.76
C ARG A 323 -32.93 -4.31 1.82
N ASP A 324 -33.39 -5.23 2.60
CA ASP A 324 -32.72 -6.44 3.13
C ASP A 324 -31.90 -7.29 2.15
N ASP A 325 -32.19 -7.29 0.85
CA ASP A 325 -31.61 -8.28 -0.06
C ASP A 325 -30.33 -7.85 -0.77
N ALA A 326 -30.19 -6.59 -1.21
CA ALA A 326 -29.10 -6.21 -2.10
C ALA A 326 -27.79 -5.97 -1.37
N VAL A 327 -27.81 -5.42 -0.13
CA VAL A 327 -26.60 -5.13 0.66
C VAL A 327 -26.15 -6.34 1.42
N SER A 328 -27.06 -7.11 1.97
CA SER A 328 -26.69 -8.38 2.58
C SER A 328 -26.04 -9.31 1.56
N LYS A 329 -26.56 -9.37 0.32
CA LYS A 329 -25.96 -10.08 -0.82
C LYS A 329 -24.63 -9.47 -1.26
N TRP A 330 -24.46 -8.14 -1.21
CA TRP A 330 -23.19 -7.49 -1.53
C TRP A 330 -22.14 -7.71 -0.43
N LEU A 331 -22.53 -7.68 0.83
CA LEU A 331 -21.67 -7.93 1.99
C LEU A 331 -21.35 -9.43 2.15
N ARG A 332 -22.22 -10.33 1.73
CA ARG A 332 -21.98 -11.77 1.74
C ARG A 332 -21.23 -12.15 0.46
N LYS A 333 -19.93 -12.35 0.53
CA LYS A 333 -19.11 -12.84 -0.60
C LYS A 333 -19.53 -14.23 -1.10
N THR A 334 -20.21 -15.01 -0.27
CA THR A 334 -20.65 -16.37 -0.55
C THR A 334 -22.13 -16.34 -0.95
N GLN A 335 -22.46 -16.78 -2.17
CA GLN A 335 -23.82 -16.82 -2.69
C GLN A 335 -24.48 -18.19 -2.58
N ASP A 336 -23.75 -19.24 -2.24
CA ASP A 336 -24.21 -20.63 -2.43
C ASP A 336 -24.56 -21.37 -1.13
N VAL A 337 -24.78 -20.64 -0.05
CA VAL A 337 -25.39 -21.26 1.12
C VAL A 337 -26.76 -20.65 1.29
N ASP A 338 -27.78 -21.39 0.87
CA ASP A 338 -29.17 -21.27 1.29
C ASP A 338 -29.27 -21.54 2.81
N VAL A 339 -28.47 -20.84 3.60
CA VAL A 339 -28.59 -20.80 5.04
C VAL A 339 -29.52 -19.66 5.35
N ASP A 340 -30.63 -19.96 5.98
CA ASP A 340 -31.66 -19.08 6.48
C ASP A 340 -31.16 -17.64 6.71
N ALA A 341 -31.53 -16.77 5.80
CA ALA A 341 -31.03 -15.40 5.64
C ALA A 341 -31.32 -14.47 6.82
N GLN A 342 -32.00 -14.97 7.84
CA GLN A 342 -32.64 -14.15 8.88
C GLN A 342 -31.84 -13.94 10.17
N LYS A 343 -30.63 -14.52 10.35
CA LYS A 343 -30.01 -14.58 11.70
C LYS A 343 -28.62 -13.99 11.90
N TYR A 344 -27.97 -13.39 10.91
CA TYR A 344 -26.63 -12.87 11.13
C TYR A 344 -26.60 -11.35 11.25
N SER A 345 -26.06 -10.85 12.35
CA SER A 345 -25.75 -9.44 12.51
C SER A 345 -24.74 -8.95 11.45
N LEU A 346 -24.77 -7.66 11.12
CA LEU A 346 -23.79 -7.03 10.21
C LEU A 346 -22.36 -7.39 10.62
N MET A 347 -22.08 -7.46 11.92
CA MET A 347 -20.77 -7.80 12.49
C MET A 347 -20.38 -9.24 12.18
N GLU A 348 -21.29 -10.20 12.32
CA GLU A 348 -21.06 -11.60 11.97
C GLU A 348 -20.85 -11.79 10.47
N ALA A 349 -21.61 -11.08 9.64
CA ALA A 349 -21.42 -11.09 8.19
C ALA A 349 -20.04 -10.51 7.79
N MET A 350 -19.51 -9.53 8.53
CA MET A 350 -18.19 -8.94 8.29
C MET A 350 -17.05 -9.84 8.75
N THR A 351 -17.24 -10.63 9.80
CA THR A 351 -16.18 -11.45 10.42
C THR A 351 -16.20 -12.90 9.97
N SER A 352 -17.35 -13.44 9.51
CA SER A 352 -17.53 -14.87 9.20
C SER A 352 -16.47 -15.44 8.25
N SER A 353 -16.09 -14.69 7.20
CA SER A 353 -15.06 -15.15 6.25
C SER A 353 -13.64 -15.17 6.82
N ARG A 354 -13.42 -14.58 8.00
CA ARG A 354 -12.11 -14.48 8.67
C ARG A 354 -12.06 -15.23 9.99
N GLN A 355 -13.22 -15.70 10.49
CA GLN A 355 -13.32 -16.32 11.80
C GLN A 355 -12.41 -17.55 11.91
N GLY A 356 -12.40 -18.43 10.91
CA GLY A 356 -11.52 -19.59 10.92
C GLY A 356 -10.03 -19.25 10.97
N LEU A 357 -9.61 -18.15 10.31
CA LEU A 357 -8.23 -17.66 10.36
C LEU A 357 -7.88 -17.04 11.72
N MET A 358 -8.85 -16.33 12.30
CA MET A 358 -8.68 -15.75 13.64
C MET A 358 -8.63 -16.83 14.72
N ASP A 359 -9.52 -17.81 14.66
CA ASP A 359 -9.56 -18.94 15.57
C ASP A 359 -8.25 -19.74 15.51
N TYR A 360 -7.73 -19.92 14.31
CA TYR A 360 -6.44 -20.57 14.09
C TYR A 360 -5.27 -19.76 14.70
N SER A 361 -5.22 -18.46 14.47
CA SER A 361 -4.19 -17.60 15.07
C SER A 361 -4.29 -17.57 16.60
N MET A 362 -5.52 -17.61 17.15
CA MET A 362 -5.74 -17.72 18.59
C MET A 362 -5.35 -19.10 19.13
N TYR A 363 -5.51 -20.16 18.36
CA TYR A 363 -4.99 -21.49 18.71
C TYR A 363 -3.45 -21.48 18.78
N GLU A 364 -2.77 -20.87 17.79
CA GLU A 364 -1.31 -20.70 17.80
C GLU A 364 -0.86 -19.92 19.04
N TYR A 365 -1.54 -18.82 19.37
CA TYR A 365 -1.27 -18.03 20.58
C TYR A 365 -1.40 -18.85 21.87
N ARG A 366 -2.50 -19.60 22.03
CA ARG A 366 -2.70 -20.45 23.23
C ARG A 366 -1.62 -21.50 23.40
N ARG A 367 -1.04 -21.98 22.31
CA ARG A 367 0.04 -22.96 22.33
C ARG A 367 1.39 -22.37 22.75
N ASN A 368 1.67 -21.14 22.34
CA ASN A 368 2.90 -20.41 22.68
C ASN A 368 2.60 -18.95 23.04
N PRO A 369 2.04 -18.68 24.25
CA PRO A 369 1.48 -17.38 24.56
C PRO A 369 2.52 -16.27 24.71
N LEU A 370 3.77 -16.59 25.09
CA LEU A 370 4.80 -15.57 25.31
C LEU A 370 5.41 -15.04 24.02
N PHE A 371 5.84 -15.92 23.10
CA PHE A 371 6.62 -15.54 21.91
C PHE A 371 5.97 -15.96 20.59
N GLY A 372 4.83 -16.62 20.61
CA GLY A 372 4.07 -17.01 19.42
C GLY A 372 4.66 -18.18 18.64
N SER A 373 4.11 -18.42 17.46
CA SER A 373 4.43 -19.57 16.60
C SER A 373 5.53 -19.30 15.54
N GLY A 374 6.04 -18.07 15.48
CA GLY A 374 7.03 -17.64 14.51
C GLY A 374 6.49 -16.65 13.47
N PHE A 375 7.38 -15.76 13.00
CA PHE A 375 7.04 -14.63 12.15
C PHE A 375 6.60 -15.07 10.75
N GLN A 376 5.39 -14.73 10.34
CA GLN A 376 4.80 -15.04 9.04
C GLN A 376 4.81 -16.54 8.66
N VAL A 377 4.69 -17.43 9.63
CA VAL A 377 4.59 -18.87 9.43
C VAL A 377 3.33 -19.37 10.11
N ALA A 378 2.55 -20.21 9.43
CA ALA A 378 1.37 -20.86 9.98
C ALA A 378 1.47 -22.38 9.88
N ALA A 379 1.07 -23.08 10.94
CA ALA A 379 1.16 -24.54 10.99
C ALA A 379 0.29 -25.23 9.95
N TYR A 380 -0.90 -24.67 9.64
CA TYR A 380 -1.79 -25.24 8.62
C TYR A 380 -1.23 -25.15 7.19
N ASN A 381 -0.30 -24.22 6.94
CA ASN A 381 0.38 -24.08 5.66
C ASN A 381 1.71 -24.85 5.58
N ARG A 382 2.02 -25.66 6.60
CA ARG A 382 3.30 -26.38 6.69
C ARG A 382 3.56 -27.27 5.48
N GLU A 383 2.53 -27.96 4.98
CA GLU A 383 2.65 -28.85 3.81
C GLU A 383 2.78 -28.06 2.51
N MET A 384 2.01 -26.98 2.34
CA MET A 384 2.16 -26.08 1.21
C MET A 384 3.56 -25.45 1.18
N LEU A 385 4.08 -25.03 2.33
CA LEU A 385 5.42 -24.42 2.42
C LEU A 385 6.52 -25.46 2.14
N LYS A 386 6.32 -26.74 2.49
CA LYS A 386 7.25 -27.81 2.16
C LYS A 386 7.28 -28.13 0.67
N GLY A 387 6.13 -28.10 -0.01
CA GLY A 387 5.99 -28.44 -1.43
C GLY A 387 6.37 -27.34 -2.40
N GLN A 388 6.21 -26.07 -2.02
CA GLN A 388 6.39 -24.92 -2.92
C GLN A 388 7.79 -24.28 -2.88
N GLY A 389 8.73 -24.83 -2.14
CA GLY A 389 10.04 -24.22 -1.92
C GLY A 389 9.96 -22.94 -1.07
N LEU A 390 11.06 -22.20 -1.00
CA LEU A 390 11.19 -21.02 -0.15
C LEU A 390 10.37 -19.83 -0.68
N VAL A 391 9.11 -19.70 -0.27
CA VAL A 391 8.27 -18.55 -0.61
C VAL A 391 8.58 -17.40 0.36
N LEU A 392 9.63 -16.63 0.07
CA LEU A 392 10.06 -15.49 0.91
C LEU A 392 9.15 -14.27 0.81
N SER A 393 8.39 -14.15 -0.27
CA SER A 393 7.67 -12.93 -0.63
C SER A 393 6.18 -12.93 -0.27
N ALA A 394 5.56 -14.10 -0.12
CA ALA A 394 4.13 -14.17 0.17
C ALA A 394 3.87 -14.09 1.67
N SER A 395 2.99 -13.19 2.08
CA SER A 395 2.40 -13.23 3.41
C SER A 395 1.44 -14.40 3.50
N ILE A 396 1.42 -15.05 4.64
CA ILE A 396 0.38 -16.01 4.96
C ILE A 396 -0.82 -15.21 5.47
N GLU A 397 -1.97 -15.43 4.86
CA GLU A 397 -3.19 -14.79 5.32
C GLU A 397 -3.60 -15.37 6.68
N LYS A 398 -3.59 -14.55 7.72
CA LYS A 398 -3.95 -14.94 9.10
C LYS A 398 -5.10 -14.11 9.67
N GLY A 399 -5.94 -13.56 8.81
CA GLY A 399 -7.08 -12.75 9.22
C GLY A 399 -6.72 -11.29 9.46
N VAL A 400 -6.90 -10.82 10.69
CA VAL A 400 -6.70 -9.40 11.08
C VAL A 400 -5.36 -9.16 11.76
N LEU A 401 -4.75 -8.00 11.52
CA LEU A 401 -3.40 -7.68 12.00
C LEU A 401 -3.18 -7.89 13.51
N PRO A 402 -4.05 -7.43 14.44
CA PRO A 402 -3.80 -7.63 15.87
C PRO A 402 -3.75 -9.11 16.26
N VAL A 403 -4.65 -9.92 15.73
CA VAL A 403 -4.72 -11.35 16.02
C VAL A 403 -3.52 -12.09 15.41
N MET A 404 -3.11 -11.69 14.20
CA MET A 404 -1.90 -12.22 13.56
C MET A 404 -0.66 -11.91 14.39
N VAL A 405 -0.49 -10.65 14.85
CA VAL A 405 0.65 -10.27 15.71
C VAL A 405 0.69 -11.11 16.96
N LEU A 406 -0.48 -11.30 17.61
CA LEU A 406 -0.58 -12.11 18.83
C LEU A 406 -0.22 -13.57 18.56
N GLY A 407 -0.72 -14.19 17.51
CA GLY A 407 -0.43 -15.58 17.13
C GLY A 407 1.03 -15.81 16.76
N GLU A 408 1.63 -14.87 16.01
CA GLU A 408 3.00 -14.99 15.48
C GLU A 408 4.10 -14.67 16.52
N THR A 409 3.86 -13.67 17.37
CA THR A 409 4.89 -13.11 18.25
C THR A 409 4.51 -13.13 19.74
N GLY A 410 3.35 -13.70 20.07
CA GLY A 410 2.85 -13.81 21.43
C GLY A 410 2.53 -12.45 22.07
N ILE A 411 2.28 -12.48 23.38
CA ILE A 411 1.94 -11.26 24.12
C ILE A 411 3.11 -10.27 24.20
N VAL A 412 4.35 -10.77 24.30
CA VAL A 412 5.56 -9.93 24.34
C VAL A 412 5.68 -9.14 23.05
N GLY A 413 5.57 -9.82 21.89
CA GLY A 413 5.60 -9.15 20.59
C GLY A 413 4.42 -8.20 20.39
N ALA A 414 3.21 -8.56 20.83
CA ALA A 414 2.04 -7.69 20.74
C ALA A 414 2.21 -6.39 21.52
N VAL A 415 2.74 -6.45 22.76
CA VAL A 415 3.04 -5.27 23.57
C VAL A 415 4.11 -4.40 22.92
N LEU A 416 5.19 -5.01 22.39
CA LEU A 416 6.27 -4.29 21.70
C LEU A 416 5.80 -3.69 20.38
N PHE A 417 4.88 -4.34 19.66
CA PHE A 417 4.24 -3.78 18.49
C PHE A 417 3.36 -2.56 18.83
N ALA A 418 2.56 -2.66 19.91
CA ALA A 418 1.81 -1.51 20.39
C ALA A 418 2.72 -0.34 20.79
N PHE A 419 3.84 -0.63 21.48
CA PHE A 419 4.87 0.37 21.79
C PHE A 419 5.45 1.01 20.52
N PHE A 420 5.74 0.23 19.48
CA PHE A 420 6.16 0.77 18.18
C PHE A 420 5.13 1.73 17.61
N LEU A 421 3.85 1.34 17.59
CA LEU A 421 2.78 2.20 17.06
C LEU A 421 2.70 3.52 17.84
N ILE A 422 2.68 3.48 19.17
CA ILE A 422 2.64 4.66 20.03
C ILE A 422 3.87 5.56 19.77
N SER A 423 5.07 4.95 19.75
CA SER A 423 6.32 5.66 19.47
C SER A 423 6.31 6.33 18.11
N PHE A 424 5.80 5.64 17.09
CA PHE A 424 5.65 6.18 15.74
C PHE A 424 4.73 7.41 15.74
N TYR A 425 3.51 7.30 16.30
CA TYR A 425 2.55 8.39 16.34
C TYR A 425 3.06 9.60 17.13
N VAL A 426 3.63 9.38 18.30
CA VAL A 426 4.19 10.46 19.13
C VAL A 426 5.33 11.18 18.40
N THR A 427 6.27 10.42 17.83
CA THR A 427 7.45 11.01 17.16
C THR A 427 7.05 11.70 15.85
N ALA A 428 6.18 11.10 15.06
CA ALA A 428 5.67 11.72 13.83
C ALA A 428 4.88 13.00 14.13
N SER A 429 4.06 13.00 15.20
CA SER A 429 3.33 14.20 15.65
C SER A 429 4.27 15.30 16.08
N ARG A 430 5.28 15.02 16.89
CA ARG A 430 6.31 15.99 17.32
C ARG A 430 7.06 16.59 16.12
N ARG A 431 7.26 15.81 15.08
CA ARG A 431 7.92 16.23 13.83
C ARG A 431 6.97 16.87 12.82
N ARG A 432 5.69 16.99 13.14
CA ARG A 432 4.63 17.58 12.29
C ARG A 432 4.41 16.83 10.97
N LEU A 433 4.60 15.50 10.98
CA LEU A 433 4.38 14.62 9.84
C LEU A 433 2.90 14.18 9.78
N TYR A 434 1.99 15.14 9.58
CA TYR A 434 0.54 14.90 9.75
C TYR A 434 -0.06 14.06 8.63
N VAL A 435 0.39 14.26 7.38
CA VAL A 435 -0.07 13.44 6.26
C VAL A 435 0.49 12.03 6.38
N THR A 436 1.74 11.88 6.81
CA THR A 436 2.34 10.56 7.09
C THR A 436 1.56 9.81 8.16
N ILE A 437 1.16 10.48 9.25
CA ILE A 437 0.31 9.88 10.30
C ILE A 437 -1.01 9.40 9.70
N THR A 438 -1.68 10.25 8.93
CA THR A 438 -2.95 9.90 8.29
C THR A 438 -2.78 8.67 7.39
N MET A 439 -1.82 8.69 6.49
CA MET A 439 -1.57 7.60 5.55
C MET A 439 -1.17 6.30 6.27
N PHE A 440 -0.40 6.39 7.36
CA PHE A 440 -0.03 5.24 8.18
C PHE A 440 -1.24 4.66 8.93
N THR A 441 -2.13 5.51 9.44
CA THR A 441 -3.41 5.06 10.03
C THR A 441 -4.25 4.29 9.01
N LEU A 442 -4.26 4.74 7.75
CA LEU A 442 -4.98 4.06 6.67
C LEU A 442 -4.34 2.72 6.30
N LEU A 443 -3.02 2.65 6.33
CA LEU A 443 -2.30 1.39 6.19
C LEU A 443 -2.70 0.40 7.29
N LEU A 444 -2.80 0.84 8.55
CA LEU A 444 -3.29 -0.01 9.64
C LEU A 444 -4.76 -0.41 9.45
N ALA A 445 -5.62 0.53 9.07
CA ALA A 445 -7.04 0.26 8.81
C ALA A 445 -7.23 -0.78 7.70
N SER A 446 -6.43 -0.71 6.62
CA SER A 446 -6.47 -1.70 5.54
C SER A 446 -6.06 -3.10 6.00
N ASN A 447 -5.23 -3.19 7.04
CA ASN A 447 -4.77 -4.45 7.62
C ASN A 447 -5.70 -5.03 8.71
N MET A 448 -6.79 -4.34 9.03
CA MET A 448 -7.84 -4.91 9.90
C MET A 448 -8.69 -5.97 9.20
N GLY A 449 -8.60 -6.09 7.88
CA GLY A 449 -9.29 -7.14 7.12
C GLY A 449 -8.38 -8.06 6.34
N GLU A 450 -7.13 -7.62 6.07
CA GLU A 450 -6.13 -8.42 5.36
C GLU A 450 -4.74 -8.12 5.92
N ALA A 451 -4.17 -9.09 6.61
CA ALA A 451 -2.89 -8.92 7.27
C ALA A 451 -1.70 -8.92 6.30
N SER A 452 -1.60 -7.88 5.48
CA SER A 452 -0.50 -7.68 4.53
C SER A 452 0.63 -6.79 5.08
N PHE A 453 0.50 -6.30 6.31
CA PHE A 453 1.41 -5.33 6.93
C PHE A 453 2.88 -5.79 6.93
N PHE A 454 3.12 -7.07 7.17
CA PHE A 454 4.45 -7.67 7.21
C PHE A 454 4.89 -8.32 5.89
N SER A 455 4.25 -8.00 4.76
CA SER A 455 4.55 -8.58 3.44
C SER A 455 5.47 -7.69 2.60
N PRO A 456 6.79 -7.80 2.71
CA PRO A 456 7.73 -6.93 1.99
C PRO A 456 7.84 -7.25 0.50
N GLY A 457 7.42 -8.42 0.07
CA GLY A 457 7.45 -8.85 -1.33
C GLY A 457 6.09 -8.88 -2.01
N GLY A 458 5.00 -8.55 -1.28
CA GLY A 458 3.63 -8.59 -1.77
C GLY A 458 2.97 -7.23 -1.80
N ILE A 459 1.62 -7.26 -1.68
CA ILE A 459 0.80 -6.05 -1.64
C ILE A 459 1.20 -5.11 -0.50
N GLY A 460 1.59 -5.65 0.65
CA GLY A 460 1.98 -4.86 1.81
C GLY A 460 3.08 -3.87 1.51
N SER A 461 4.07 -4.22 0.69
CA SER A 461 5.14 -3.29 0.31
C SER A 461 4.62 -2.10 -0.50
N VAL A 462 3.68 -2.32 -1.42
CA VAL A 462 3.05 -1.24 -2.19
C VAL A 462 2.27 -0.31 -1.27
N LEU A 463 1.52 -0.89 -0.33
CA LEU A 463 0.75 -0.12 0.66
C LEU A 463 1.67 0.69 1.59
N TRP A 464 2.76 0.09 2.07
CA TRP A 464 3.77 0.78 2.88
C TRP A 464 4.40 1.96 2.15
N ILE A 465 4.79 1.75 0.90
CA ILE A 465 5.42 2.79 0.08
C ILE A 465 4.44 3.93 -0.19
N LEU A 466 3.21 3.62 -0.60
CA LEU A 466 2.15 4.62 -0.80
C LEU A 466 1.86 5.40 0.49
N ALA A 467 1.70 4.70 1.60
CA ALA A 467 1.36 5.32 2.87
C ALA A 467 2.51 6.14 3.44
N VAL A 468 3.69 5.53 3.55
CA VAL A 468 4.80 6.12 4.29
C VAL A 468 5.63 7.04 3.41
N CYS A 469 6.11 6.58 2.24
CA CYS A 469 6.88 7.44 1.34
C CYS A 469 6.00 8.52 0.72
N GLY A 470 4.74 8.21 0.39
CA GLY A 470 3.77 9.17 -0.15
C GLY A 470 3.42 10.26 0.85
N GLY A 471 3.06 9.89 2.08
CA GLY A 471 2.76 10.83 3.15
C GLY A 471 3.97 11.70 3.51
N PHE A 472 5.13 11.08 3.70
CA PHE A 472 6.38 11.76 4.02
C PHE A 472 6.82 12.78 2.95
N THR A 473 6.61 12.44 1.68
CA THR A 473 6.91 13.36 0.57
C THR A 473 6.07 14.63 0.66
N ILE A 474 4.77 14.50 0.93
CA ILE A 474 3.86 15.65 1.10
C ILE A 474 4.28 16.48 2.32
N ASP A 475 4.47 15.85 3.49
CA ASP A 475 4.85 16.57 4.71
C ASP A 475 6.17 17.30 4.55
N THR A 476 7.16 16.71 3.89
CA THR A 476 8.47 17.33 3.67
C THR A 476 8.38 18.54 2.72
N ILE A 477 7.57 18.46 1.67
CA ILE A 477 7.30 19.61 0.79
C ILE A 477 6.69 20.75 1.60
N LEU A 478 5.70 20.47 2.45
CA LEU A 478 5.04 21.47 3.28
C LEU A 478 5.99 22.11 4.32
N LEU A 479 6.86 21.32 4.93
CA LEU A 479 7.84 21.81 5.89
C LEU A 479 8.87 22.71 5.20
N ASN A 480 9.35 22.34 4.03
CA ASN A 480 10.28 23.14 3.24
C ASN A 480 9.67 24.49 2.82
N GLU A 481 8.39 24.49 2.37
CA GLU A 481 7.70 25.75 2.04
C GLU A 481 7.56 26.69 3.24
N ARG A 482 7.29 26.15 4.43
CA ARG A 482 7.20 26.95 5.66
C ARG A 482 8.54 27.58 6.02
N THR A 483 9.62 26.79 5.96
CA THR A 483 10.97 27.28 6.27
C THR A 483 11.36 28.42 5.35
N VAL A 484 11.11 28.31 4.04
CA VAL A 484 11.41 29.39 3.07
C VAL A 484 10.60 30.66 3.37
N ARG A 485 9.30 30.54 3.72
CA ARG A 485 8.47 31.68 4.07
C ARG A 485 8.95 32.37 5.34
N PHE A 486 9.33 31.61 6.39
CA PHE A 486 9.83 32.19 7.64
C PHE A 486 11.19 32.90 7.45
N SER A 487 12.10 32.34 6.65
CA SER A 487 13.37 33.00 6.33
C SER A 487 13.15 34.30 5.55
N ALA A 488 12.22 34.29 4.59
CA ALA A 488 11.87 35.50 3.85
C ALA A 488 11.27 36.61 4.74
N LEU A 489 10.42 36.23 5.72
CA LEU A 489 9.83 37.16 6.66
C LEU A 489 10.84 37.78 7.65
N ARG A 490 11.92 37.05 7.95
CA ARG A 490 13.01 37.53 8.83
C ARG A 490 14.10 38.31 8.10
N GLY A 491 14.01 38.41 6.77
CA GLY A 491 15.09 38.98 5.96
C GLY A 491 16.36 38.10 5.91
N GLU A 492 16.30 36.95 6.50
CA GLU A 492 17.41 35.99 6.53
C GLU A 492 17.37 35.14 5.26
N TRP A 493 18.00 35.59 4.19
CA TRP A 493 18.20 34.75 3.01
C TRP A 493 19.33 33.76 3.30
N PRO A 494 19.09 32.44 3.12
CA PRO A 494 20.17 31.46 3.28
C PRO A 494 21.26 31.77 2.25
N CYS A 495 22.47 32.10 2.74
CA CYS A 495 23.63 32.38 1.92
C CYS A 495 23.78 31.34 0.79
N GLY A 496 23.78 31.80 -0.46
CA GLY A 496 24.06 31.00 -1.66
C GLY A 496 22.86 30.55 -2.50
N ARG A 497 21.62 30.92 -2.18
CA ARG A 497 20.49 30.67 -3.08
C ARG A 497 19.92 31.98 -3.61
N LEU A 498 19.99 32.17 -4.92
CA LEU A 498 19.28 33.24 -5.60
C LEU A 498 17.78 33.16 -5.25
N PRO A 499 17.12 34.30 -4.97
CA PRO A 499 15.69 34.33 -4.71
C PRO A 499 14.95 33.67 -5.87
N PRO A 500 13.94 32.81 -5.62
CA PRO A 500 13.10 32.31 -6.70
C PRO A 500 12.53 33.55 -7.41
N ARG A 501 12.76 33.65 -8.72
CA ARG A 501 12.16 34.71 -9.55
C ARG A 501 10.68 34.75 -9.21
N ALA A 502 10.21 35.92 -8.79
CA ALA A 502 8.80 36.13 -8.51
C ALA A 502 7.99 35.65 -9.71
N PRO A 503 6.90 34.90 -9.51
CA PRO A 503 6.06 34.49 -10.60
C PRO A 503 5.58 35.78 -11.30
N LYS A 504 5.96 35.94 -12.56
CA LYS A 504 5.44 36.99 -13.42
C LYS A 504 3.94 36.74 -13.57
N GLY A 505 3.13 37.67 -13.10
CA GLY A 505 1.71 37.79 -13.42
C GLY A 505 0.79 37.16 -12.35
N PHE A 506 0.21 38.06 -11.56
CA PHE A 506 -1.17 37.93 -11.11
C PHE A 506 -2.10 38.20 -12.28
#